data_96f2a23782684dfca4e579b02914c343
#
_entry.id   96f2a23782684dfca4e579b02914c343
#
_cell.length_a   1.000
_cell.length_b   1.000
_cell.length_c   1.000
_cell.angle_alpha   90.00
_cell.angle_beta   90.00
_cell.angle_gamma   90.00
#
_symmetry.space_group_name_H-M   'P 1'
#
loop_
_entity.id
_entity.type
_entity.pdbx_description
1 polymer ?
#
loop_
_entity_poly.entity_id
_entity_poly.type
_entity_poly.pdbx_seq_one_letter_code
_entity_poly.pdbx_strand_id
1 'polypeptide(L)'
;SGRRVFDCVGLIKCFLWHDYGPGNTSYYGKTAPDINADQIYARATDKGPISTIPESPGLLVWQRGHIGIYIGGGQVIEATAKRWGSVGGCVVKSQFRDKTAAMYRGTWTHWLRCPFLMYEEGSKMYLKPGYQSVAWQGQTIHVYKRKADQDIGLLQLPGQVTKTIDKIDDDHIHYCKVNWPFFNNHPGTKEYGITYGRNQGFTRDDRPAQKEYHSLIITKDGRWIKGDFESWEYPKDEIKLGTMYAVCLLHNGEDETDISSACGNVKYTAANTQTILMGNKDEIVFAVVSGKLDGTACRQFAKAYGMTECYLGDSGGSSQMIVDGVKKVYTGRPLTAALTFYKIDAQPDPDPDVPVIPTGQTMVFKCTKASTSKGYPLRSSAPSGAIVSYLQPGENVKVVDIQNKGKNQYTSAAEPWCLTGDGLWFAFDKDYFE
;
A
#
# COMPACT_ATOMS: atom_id res chain seq x y z
N SER A 1 -17.62 -14.36 42.73
CA SER A 1 -17.30 -14.34 41.31
C SER A 1 -16.99 -12.91 40.90
N GLY A 2 -15.71 -12.59 40.66
CA GLY A 2 -15.23 -11.25 40.40
C GLY A 2 -15.54 -10.69 38.98
N ARG A 3 -16.76 -10.89 38.48
CA ARG A 3 -17.16 -10.31 37.20
C ARG A 3 -17.62 -8.87 37.41
N ARG A 4 -17.01 -7.92 36.64
CA ARG A 4 -17.49 -6.55 36.56
C ARG A 4 -18.76 -6.48 35.72
N VAL A 5 -19.72 -5.72 36.22
CA VAL A 5 -20.96 -5.41 35.50
C VAL A 5 -20.97 -3.92 35.22
N PHE A 6 -21.21 -3.55 33.98
CA PHE A 6 -21.34 -2.16 33.53
C PHE A 6 -22.76 -1.91 33.05
N ASP A 7 -23.29 -0.72 33.34
CA ASP A 7 -24.34 -0.14 32.52
C ASP A 7 -23.72 0.56 31.29
N CYS A 8 -24.54 1.12 30.41
CA CYS A 8 -24.08 1.73 29.19
C CYS A 8 -23.09 2.89 29.41
N VAL A 9 -23.30 3.66 30.48
CA VAL A 9 -22.42 4.78 30.82
C VAL A 9 -21.23 4.32 31.65
N GLY A 10 -21.41 3.33 32.50
CA GLY A 10 -20.35 2.73 33.32
C GLY A 10 -19.23 2.15 32.50
N LEU A 11 -19.53 1.60 31.31
CA LEU A 11 -18.53 1.15 30.35
C LEU A 11 -17.64 2.31 29.92
N ILE A 12 -18.20 3.47 29.58
CA ILE A 12 -17.45 4.66 29.15
C ILE A 12 -16.68 5.27 30.34
N LYS A 13 -17.32 5.37 31.50
CA LYS A 13 -16.71 5.91 32.72
C LYS A 13 -15.53 5.08 33.19
N CYS A 14 -15.55 3.76 32.98
CA CYS A 14 -14.42 2.88 33.26
C CYS A 14 -13.13 3.38 32.61
N PHE A 15 -13.19 3.82 31.36
CA PHE A 15 -12.05 4.44 30.66
C PHE A 15 -11.73 5.83 31.23
N LEU A 16 -12.73 6.68 31.41
CA LEU A 16 -12.55 8.06 31.86
C LEU A 16 -11.99 8.13 33.29
N TRP A 17 -12.29 7.15 34.12
CA TRP A 17 -11.81 7.10 35.50
C TRP A 17 -10.61 6.21 35.71
N HIS A 18 -10.00 5.70 34.63
CA HIS A 18 -8.88 4.77 34.69
C HIS A 18 -9.13 3.56 35.61
N ASP A 19 -10.37 3.11 35.64
CA ASP A 19 -10.83 2.02 36.51
C ASP A 19 -10.69 0.67 35.80
N TYR A 20 -9.44 0.23 35.62
CA TYR A 20 -9.09 -1.00 34.89
C TYR A 20 -9.01 -2.24 35.80
N GLY A 21 -9.20 -2.11 37.09
CA GLY A 21 -9.08 -3.21 38.06
C GLY A 21 -10.10 -3.18 39.17
N PRO A 22 -10.37 -4.30 39.88
CA PRO A 22 -11.27 -4.35 41.02
C PRO A 22 -10.82 -3.39 42.12
N GLY A 23 -11.74 -2.51 42.57
CA GLY A 23 -11.50 -1.62 43.71
C GLY A 23 -10.69 -0.34 43.42
N ASN A 24 -10.32 -0.06 42.15
CA ASN A 24 -9.66 1.19 41.83
C ASN A 24 -10.68 2.33 41.66
N THR A 25 -10.93 3.06 42.73
CA THR A 25 -11.83 4.24 42.75
C THR A 25 -11.07 5.56 42.76
N SER A 26 -9.76 5.57 42.62
CA SER A 26 -8.89 6.73 42.78
C SER A 26 -9.26 7.89 41.88
N TYR A 27 -9.82 7.61 40.72
CA TYR A 27 -10.20 8.60 39.71
C TYR A 27 -11.70 8.83 39.58
N TYR A 28 -12.53 8.22 40.47
CA TYR A 28 -13.98 8.38 40.44
C TYR A 28 -14.37 9.87 40.51
N GLY A 29 -15.10 10.32 39.48
CA GLY A 29 -15.58 11.70 39.39
C GLY A 29 -14.49 12.79 39.18
N LYS A 30 -13.19 12.43 39.18
CA LYS A 30 -12.10 13.42 39.06
C LYS A 30 -11.80 13.81 37.61
N THR A 31 -11.79 12.85 36.70
CA THR A 31 -11.49 13.05 35.28
C THR A 31 -12.74 13.27 34.43
N ALA A 32 -13.88 12.81 34.91
CA ALA A 32 -15.18 13.05 34.29
C ALA A 32 -16.27 12.99 35.40
N PRO A 33 -17.33 13.78 35.29
CA PRO A 33 -18.42 13.75 36.26
C PRO A 33 -19.26 12.46 36.17
N ASP A 34 -19.86 12.07 37.25
CA ASP A 34 -20.79 10.94 37.30
C ASP A 34 -22.17 11.37 36.76
N ILE A 35 -22.38 11.22 35.47
CA ILE A 35 -23.59 11.65 34.73
C ILE A 35 -24.12 10.50 33.86
N ASN A 36 -25.38 10.61 33.44
CA ASN A 36 -26.04 9.63 32.58
C ASN A 36 -25.81 9.88 31.08
N ALA A 37 -26.31 8.97 30.24
CA ALA A 37 -26.14 9.01 28.79
C ALA A 37 -26.70 10.31 28.17
N ASP A 38 -27.85 10.76 28.60
CA ASP A 38 -28.50 11.96 28.08
C ASP A 38 -27.74 13.23 28.48
N GLN A 39 -27.16 13.24 29.69
CA GLN A 39 -26.31 14.34 30.15
C GLN A 39 -24.96 14.38 29.41
N ILE A 40 -24.39 13.25 29.06
CA ILE A 40 -23.19 13.21 28.17
C ILE A 40 -23.54 13.81 26.82
N TYR A 41 -24.67 13.37 26.21
CA TYR A 41 -25.13 13.89 24.93
C TYR A 41 -25.41 15.40 24.98
N ALA A 42 -26.05 15.88 26.06
CA ALA A 42 -26.37 17.30 26.24
C ALA A 42 -25.10 18.16 26.27
N ARG A 43 -24.02 17.70 26.93
CA ARG A 43 -22.75 18.41 27.07
C ARG A 43 -21.84 18.36 25.83
N ALA A 44 -22.08 17.43 24.93
CA ALA A 44 -21.28 17.32 23.74
C ALA A 44 -21.54 18.52 22.81
N THR A 45 -20.47 19.18 22.40
CA THR A 45 -20.51 20.32 21.45
C THR A 45 -20.39 19.86 20.02
N ASP A 46 -19.68 18.75 19.77
CA ASP A 46 -19.52 18.13 18.45
C ASP A 46 -20.34 16.85 18.38
N LYS A 47 -21.46 16.91 17.66
CA LYS A 47 -22.43 15.83 17.50
C LYS A 47 -23.28 16.03 16.26
N GLY A 48 -23.85 14.95 15.75
CA GLY A 48 -24.72 14.99 14.56
C GLY A 48 -25.62 13.76 14.46
N PRO A 49 -26.52 13.73 13.47
CA PRO A 49 -27.34 12.57 13.17
C PRO A 49 -26.48 11.33 12.90
N ILE A 50 -26.96 10.15 13.28
CA ILE A 50 -26.21 8.89 13.11
C ILE A 50 -25.85 8.61 11.64
N SER A 51 -26.63 9.11 10.69
CA SER A 51 -26.35 9.00 9.26
C SER A 51 -25.09 9.74 8.80
N THR A 52 -24.65 10.72 9.58
CA THR A 52 -23.46 11.55 9.29
C THR A 52 -22.25 11.17 10.15
N ILE A 53 -22.31 10.04 10.86
CA ILE A 53 -21.22 9.64 11.75
C ILE A 53 -19.90 9.52 10.98
N PRO A 54 -18.84 10.22 11.42
CA PRO A 54 -17.50 10.02 10.87
C PRO A 54 -17.02 8.57 11.12
N GLU A 55 -16.25 8.02 10.22
CA GLU A 55 -15.64 6.69 10.38
C GLU A 55 -14.42 6.73 11.34
N SER A 56 -14.61 7.34 12.49
CA SER A 56 -13.59 7.51 13.53
C SER A 56 -13.94 6.68 14.76
N PRO A 57 -13.21 5.58 15.04
CA PRO A 57 -13.35 4.84 16.28
C PRO A 57 -13.14 5.72 17.51
N GLY A 58 -13.87 5.45 18.58
CA GLY A 58 -13.83 6.24 19.82
C GLY A 58 -14.91 7.31 19.90
N LEU A 59 -15.65 7.60 18.82
CA LEU A 59 -16.87 8.37 18.91
C LEU A 59 -17.91 7.61 19.75
N LEU A 60 -18.82 8.35 20.35
CA LEU A 60 -19.97 7.76 21.02
C LEU A 60 -21.17 7.78 20.09
N VAL A 61 -22.00 6.75 20.18
CA VAL A 61 -23.33 6.70 19.57
C VAL A 61 -24.38 6.76 20.66
N TRP A 62 -25.43 7.53 20.40
CA TRP A 62 -26.45 7.82 21.41
C TRP A 62 -27.86 7.62 20.84
N GLN A 63 -28.70 7.15 21.70
CA GLN A 63 -30.16 7.27 21.66
C GLN A 63 -30.65 7.65 23.06
N ARG A 64 -31.84 8.17 23.18
CA ARG A 64 -32.39 8.55 24.50
C ARG A 64 -32.24 7.40 25.53
N GLY A 65 -31.56 7.72 26.62
CA GLY A 65 -31.33 6.78 27.74
C GLY A 65 -30.28 5.69 27.47
N HIS A 66 -29.54 5.74 26.34
CA HIS A 66 -28.54 4.73 26.05
C HIS A 66 -27.37 5.30 25.22
N ILE A 67 -26.17 4.76 25.42
CA ILE A 67 -24.95 5.20 24.77
C ILE A 67 -24.00 4.01 24.55
N GLY A 68 -23.21 4.06 23.49
CA GLY A 68 -22.21 3.07 23.15
C GLY A 68 -20.96 3.71 22.54
N ILE A 69 -19.91 2.92 22.34
CA ILE A 69 -18.64 3.35 21.75
C ILE A 69 -18.58 2.84 20.31
N TYR A 70 -18.49 3.74 19.36
CA TYR A 70 -18.31 3.42 17.95
C TYR A 70 -16.89 2.93 17.67
N ILE A 71 -16.73 1.83 16.95
CA ILE A 71 -15.45 1.21 16.62
C ILE A 71 -15.18 1.12 15.12
N GLY A 72 -15.99 1.85 14.30
CA GLY A 72 -15.87 1.83 12.85
C GLY A 72 -16.81 0.82 12.17
N GLY A 73 -17.02 0.98 10.85
CA GLY A 73 -17.80 0.04 10.04
C GLY A 73 -19.25 -0.19 10.49
N GLY A 74 -19.86 0.76 11.18
CA GLY A 74 -21.21 0.60 11.76
C GLY A 74 -21.25 -0.23 13.03
N GLN A 75 -20.10 -0.63 13.60
CA GLN A 75 -19.99 -1.45 14.81
C GLN A 75 -19.90 -0.60 16.06
N VAL A 76 -20.51 -1.08 17.14
CA VAL A 76 -20.59 -0.41 18.44
C VAL A 76 -20.32 -1.39 19.57
N ILE A 77 -19.48 -1.01 20.51
CA ILE A 77 -19.38 -1.69 21.82
C ILE A 77 -20.34 -1.01 22.77
N GLU A 78 -21.25 -1.77 23.35
CA GLU A 78 -22.25 -1.28 24.26
C GLU A 78 -22.49 -2.24 25.44
N ALA A 79 -22.84 -1.71 26.59
CA ALA A 79 -23.29 -2.52 27.72
C ALA A 79 -24.83 -2.50 27.75
N THR A 80 -25.47 -3.65 27.53
CA THR A 80 -26.91 -3.79 27.43
C THR A 80 -27.39 -5.15 27.97
N ALA A 81 -28.23 -5.15 28.98
CA ALA A 81 -28.70 -6.39 29.61
C ALA A 81 -29.99 -6.94 28.98
N LYS A 82 -30.85 -6.08 28.45
CA LYS A 82 -32.24 -6.46 28.13
C LYS A 82 -32.47 -6.92 26.69
N ARG A 83 -31.56 -6.61 25.76
CA ARG A 83 -31.82 -6.81 24.32
C ARG A 83 -31.36 -8.16 23.79
N TRP A 84 -30.33 -8.75 24.38
CA TRP A 84 -29.61 -9.89 23.81
C TRP A 84 -29.62 -11.14 24.69
N GLY A 85 -30.67 -11.31 25.48
CA GLY A 85 -30.86 -12.49 26.31
C GLY A 85 -30.51 -12.29 27.79
N SER A 86 -30.62 -13.36 28.56
CA SER A 86 -30.59 -13.38 30.02
C SER A 86 -29.19 -13.24 30.66
N VAL A 87 -28.18 -12.88 29.94
CA VAL A 87 -26.83 -12.67 30.51
C VAL A 87 -26.77 -11.26 31.08
N GLY A 88 -27.05 -11.09 32.35
CA GLY A 88 -26.99 -9.80 33.05
C GLY A 88 -25.61 -9.15 32.90
N GLY A 89 -25.59 -7.86 32.59
CA GLY A 89 -24.36 -7.06 32.49
C GLY A 89 -23.51 -7.35 31.26
N CYS A 90 -24.11 -7.69 30.17
CA CYS A 90 -23.44 -8.06 28.92
C CYS A 90 -22.88 -6.86 28.19
N VAL A 91 -21.56 -6.82 27.95
CA VAL A 91 -20.91 -5.95 26.99
C VAL A 91 -20.89 -6.69 25.66
N VAL A 92 -21.48 -6.09 24.64
CA VAL A 92 -21.66 -6.71 23.33
C VAL A 92 -21.11 -5.81 22.22
N LYS A 93 -20.82 -6.43 21.08
CA LYS A 93 -20.54 -5.76 19.83
C LYS A 93 -21.80 -5.80 18.96
N SER A 94 -22.48 -4.67 18.81
CA SER A 94 -23.65 -4.53 17.95
C SER A 94 -23.29 -3.86 16.61
N GLN A 95 -24.19 -3.94 15.64
CA GLN A 95 -24.05 -3.37 14.31
C GLN A 95 -25.30 -2.58 13.95
N PHE A 96 -25.16 -1.37 13.37
CA PHE A 96 -26.32 -0.56 13.00
C PHE A 96 -26.50 -0.30 11.50
N ARG A 97 -25.51 -0.62 10.68
CA ARG A 97 -25.60 -0.50 9.21
C ARG A 97 -26.06 -1.78 8.54
N ASP A 98 -25.55 -2.92 9.00
CA ASP A 98 -25.92 -4.22 8.44
C ASP A 98 -27.14 -4.81 9.15
N LYS A 99 -28.29 -4.73 8.48
CA LYS A 99 -29.57 -5.25 9.00
C LYS A 99 -29.61 -6.77 9.14
N THR A 100 -28.70 -7.48 8.49
CA THR A 100 -28.60 -8.96 8.53
C THR A 100 -27.75 -9.45 9.69
N ALA A 101 -27.00 -8.56 10.34
CA ALA A 101 -26.15 -8.91 11.47
C ALA A 101 -26.97 -9.43 12.65
N ALA A 102 -26.51 -10.52 13.28
CA ALA A 102 -27.18 -11.15 14.43
C ALA A 102 -27.43 -10.19 15.61
N MET A 103 -26.56 -9.18 15.76
CA MET A 103 -26.69 -8.13 16.78
C MET A 103 -26.99 -6.76 16.13
N TYR A 104 -27.93 -6.72 15.20
CA TYR A 104 -28.35 -5.46 14.58
C TYR A 104 -29.08 -4.56 15.56
N ARG A 105 -28.62 -3.30 15.67
CA ARG A 105 -29.26 -2.23 16.44
C ARG A 105 -29.47 -0.98 15.55
N GLY A 106 -30.62 -0.87 14.92
CA GLY A 106 -30.99 0.28 14.07
C GLY A 106 -31.61 1.46 14.84
N THR A 107 -31.45 1.54 16.17
CA THR A 107 -32.12 2.55 17.01
C THR A 107 -31.24 3.72 17.42
N TRP A 108 -29.94 3.71 17.06
CA TRP A 108 -29.06 4.85 17.28
C TRP A 108 -29.56 6.06 16.49
N THR A 109 -29.61 7.22 17.14
CA THR A 109 -30.13 8.46 16.52
C THR A 109 -29.03 9.46 16.22
N HIS A 110 -28.02 9.55 17.07
CA HIS A 110 -26.94 10.52 16.95
C HIS A 110 -25.58 9.90 17.26
N TRP A 111 -24.55 10.57 16.78
CA TRP A 111 -23.18 10.39 17.21
C TRP A 111 -22.68 11.64 17.94
N LEU A 112 -21.64 11.51 18.77
CA LEU A 112 -21.01 12.62 19.47
C LEU A 112 -19.55 12.32 19.81
N ARG A 113 -18.74 13.36 19.92
CA ARG A 113 -17.46 13.29 20.62
C ARG A 113 -17.72 13.35 22.12
N CYS A 114 -17.05 12.47 22.88
CA CYS A 114 -17.17 12.49 24.34
C CYS A 114 -16.63 13.83 24.89
N PRO A 115 -17.43 14.61 25.63
CA PRO A 115 -17.00 15.94 26.09
C PRO A 115 -15.86 15.94 27.12
N PHE A 116 -15.43 14.76 27.57
CA PHE A 116 -14.37 14.56 28.55
C PHE A 116 -13.10 13.94 27.95
N LEU A 117 -13.04 13.78 26.65
CA LEU A 117 -11.86 13.31 25.91
C LEU A 117 -11.38 14.39 24.97
N MET A 118 -10.09 14.56 24.91
CA MET A 118 -9.48 15.29 23.84
C MET A 118 -9.43 14.37 22.62
N TYR A 119 -10.07 14.78 21.56
CA TYR A 119 -9.91 14.18 20.26
C TYR A 119 -8.85 15.00 19.55
N GLU A 120 -7.75 14.40 19.18
CA GLU A 120 -6.84 15.07 18.25
C GLU A 120 -7.63 15.41 16.99
N GLU A 121 -7.60 16.68 16.56
CA GLU A 121 -8.24 17.08 15.30
C GLU A 121 -7.66 16.20 14.19
N GLY A 122 -8.54 15.39 13.58
CA GLY A 122 -8.13 14.36 12.65
C GLY A 122 -7.46 13.17 13.30
N SER A 123 -8.06 12.56 14.37
CA SER A 123 -7.58 11.25 14.82
C SER A 123 -7.53 10.30 13.62
N LYS A 124 -6.31 10.18 13.08
CA LYS A 124 -6.03 9.42 11.87
C LYS A 124 -6.43 7.98 12.15
N MET A 125 -7.34 7.44 11.38
CA MET A 125 -7.59 6.02 11.39
C MET A 125 -6.27 5.33 11.05
N TYR A 126 -5.99 4.21 11.67
CA TYR A 126 -4.71 3.54 11.48
C TYR A 126 -4.87 2.32 10.57
N LEU A 127 -4.11 2.31 9.49
CA LEU A 127 -3.91 1.11 8.68
C LEU A 127 -2.74 0.30 9.25
N LYS A 128 -2.96 -0.97 9.53
CA LYS A 128 -1.86 -1.88 9.92
C LYS A 128 -0.94 -2.11 8.71
N PRO A 129 0.36 -2.33 8.91
CA PRO A 129 1.23 -2.82 7.85
C PRO A 129 0.73 -4.12 7.23
N GLY A 130 0.96 -4.31 5.94
CA GLY A 130 0.48 -5.48 5.20
C GLY A 130 -0.98 -5.35 4.77
N TYR A 131 -1.61 -6.50 4.52
CA TYR A 131 -2.97 -6.58 4.02
C TYR A 131 -4.02 -6.49 5.12
N GLN A 132 -5.10 -5.76 4.82
CA GLN A 132 -6.35 -5.78 5.60
C GLN A 132 -7.53 -5.41 4.70
N SER A 133 -8.73 -5.77 5.13
CA SER A 133 -9.97 -5.25 4.57
C SER A 133 -10.60 -4.26 5.54
N VAL A 134 -11.09 -3.14 5.02
CA VAL A 134 -11.65 -2.04 5.78
C VAL A 134 -13.04 -1.74 5.27
N ALA A 135 -14.01 -1.58 6.17
CA ALA A 135 -15.33 -1.08 5.83
C ALA A 135 -15.32 0.44 5.77
N TRP A 136 -15.81 1.01 4.67
CA TRP A 136 -15.91 2.44 4.45
C TRP A 136 -17.19 2.79 3.70
N GLN A 137 -18.05 3.61 4.28
CA GLN A 137 -19.34 4.02 3.71
C GLN A 137 -20.17 2.84 3.14
N GLY A 138 -20.19 1.73 3.88
CA GLY A 138 -20.93 0.53 3.49
C GLY A 138 -20.25 -0.35 2.42
N GLN A 139 -19.07 0.03 1.95
CA GLN A 139 -18.28 -0.74 1.01
C GLN A 139 -17.08 -1.40 1.69
N THR A 140 -16.55 -2.46 1.10
CA THR A 140 -15.28 -3.06 1.52
C THR A 140 -14.15 -2.51 0.68
N ILE A 141 -13.10 -2.01 1.33
CA ILE A 141 -11.85 -1.60 0.71
C ILE A 141 -10.77 -2.58 1.12
N HIS A 142 -10.14 -3.20 0.15
CA HIS A 142 -8.96 -4.03 0.35
C HIS A 142 -7.74 -3.13 0.29
N VAL A 143 -6.93 -3.12 1.33
CA VAL A 143 -5.75 -2.27 1.42
C VAL A 143 -4.49 -3.08 1.69
N TYR A 144 -3.38 -2.64 1.14
CA TYR A 144 -2.05 -3.14 1.44
C TYR A 144 -1.12 -1.97 1.71
N LYS A 145 -0.60 -1.88 2.93
CA LYS A 145 0.24 -0.78 3.39
C LYS A 145 1.69 -1.22 3.61
N ARG A 146 2.62 -0.38 3.15
CA ARG A 146 4.05 -0.49 3.45
C ARG A 146 4.61 0.87 3.85
N LYS A 147 5.80 0.86 4.49
CA LYS A 147 6.58 2.08 4.69
C LYS A 147 7.05 2.63 3.35
N ALA A 148 7.22 3.95 3.27
CA ALA A 148 7.66 4.62 2.04
C ALA A 148 9.09 4.24 1.61
N ASP A 149 9.92 3.73 2.50
CA ASP A 149 11.27 3.23 2.20
C ASP A 149 11.27 1.86 1.51
N GLN A 150 10.15 1.12 1.57
CA GLN A 150 10.02 -0.20 0.98
C GLN A 150 9.88 -0.16 -0.54
N ASP A 151 10.17 -1.28 -1.17
CA ASP A 151 10.20 -1.36 -2.62
C ASP A 151 8.82 -1.40 -3.25
N ILE A 152 8.63 -0.47 -4.16
CA ILE A 152 7.44 -0.31 -4.99
C ILE A 152 7.90 -0.18 -6.45
N GLY A 153 7.14 -0.73 -7.37
CA GLY A 153 7.44 -0.61 -8.79
C GLY A 153 6.24 -0.81 -9.68
N LEU A 154 6.41 -0.45 -10.93
CA LEU A 154 5.48 -0.76 -12.01
C LEU A 154 6.06 -1.90 -12.84
N LEU A 155 5.35 -3.03 -12.90
CA LEU A 155 5.62 -4.12 -13.82
C LEU A 155 4.90 -3.84 -15.13
N GLN A 156 5.65 -3.72 -16.22
CA GLN A 156 5.10 -3.52 -17.56
C GLN A 156 5.34 -4.76 -18.42
N LEU A 157 4.37 -5.11 -19.23
CA LEU A 157 4.55 -6.14 -20.23
C LEU A 157 5.18 -5.54 -21.48
N PRO A 158 6.08 -6.27 -22.16
CA PRO A 158 6.73 -5.78 -23.37
C PRO A 158 5.72 -5.59 -24.50
N GLY A 159 5.83 -4.45 -25.18
CA GLY A 159 5.01 -4.14 -26.35
C GLY A 159 3.53 -4.02 -26.02
N GLN A 160 2.72 -4.72 -26.79
CA GLN A 160 1.26 -4.61 -26.75
C GLN A 160 0.60 -5.87 -26.17
N VAL A 161 1.34 -6.56 -25.32
CA VAL A 161 0.88 -7.81 -24.69
C VAL A 161 0.02 -7.49 -23.48
N THR A 162 -1.08 -8.18 -23.34
CA THR A 162 -1.91 -8.15 -22.13
C THR A 162 -1.90 -9.53 -21.46
N LYS A 163 -1.87 -9.55 -20.13
CA LYS A 163 -1.99 -10.76 -19.31
C LYS A 163 -2.90 -10.50 -18.12
N THR A 164 -3.48 -11.55 -17.56
CA THR A 164 -4.15 -11.45 -16.26
C THR A 164 -3.12 -11.07 -15.19
N ILE A 165 -3.54 -10.32 -14.18
CA ILE A 165 -2.64 -9.71 -13.17
C ILE A 165 -1.76 -10.74 -12.45
N ASP A 166 -2.24 -11.95 -12.26
CA ASP A 166 -1.50 -13.08 -11.69
C ASP A 166 -0.34 -13.57 -12.57
N LYS A 167 -0.38 -13.25 -13.87
CA LYS A 167 0.64 -13.59 -14.86
C LYS A 167 1.54 -12.41 -15.26
N ILE A 168 1.31 -11.23 -14.69
CA ILE A 168 2.23 -10.09 -14.79
C ILE A 168 3.25 -10.26 -13.68
N ASP A 169 4.46 -10.65 -14.03
CA ASP A 169 5.49 -11.05 -13.07
C ASP A 169 6.89 -10.76 -13.59
N ASP A 170 7.86 -10.76 -12.68
CA ASP A 170 9.28 -10.78 -12.93
C ASP A 170 9.96 -11.73 -11.93
N ASP A 171 11.28 -11.70 -11.82
CA ASP A 171 12.06 -12.61 -10.97
C ASP A 171 11.97 -12.31 -9.46
N HIS A 172 11.12 -11.36 -9.03
CA HIS A 172 11.01 -10.94 -7.63
C HIS A 172 9.75 -11.53 -6.99
N ILE A 173 9.82 -11.66 -5.65
CA ILE A 173 8.64 -11.99 -4.85
C ILE A 173 7.78 -10.75 -4.71
N HIS A 174 6.52 -10.85 -5.11
CA HIS A 174 5.54 -9.77 -5.03
C HIS A 174 4.59 -9.99 -3.86
N TYR A 175 4.60 -9.07 -2.89
CA TYR A 175 3.68 -9.10 -1.76
C TYR A 175 2.27 -8.67 -2.13
N CYS A 176 2.17 -7.65 -3.01
CA CYS A 176 0.89 -7.14 -3.48
C CYS A 176 1.03 -6.64 -4.90
N LYS A 177 0.09 -7.01 -5.75
CA LYS A 177 -0.07 -6.46 -7.12
C LYS A 177 -1.46 -5.87 -7.26
N VAL A 178 -1.55 -4.66 -7.85
CA VAL A 178 -2.82 -4.03 -8.24
C VAL A 178 -2.75 -3.58 -9.69
N ASN A 179 -3.89 -3.59 -10.38
CA ASN A 179 -3.96 -2.95 -11.70
C ASN A 179 -3.64 -1.47 -11.56
N TRP A 180 -3.04 -0.88 -12.59
CA TRP A 180 -2.80 0.55 -12.48
C TRP A 180 -2.96 1.26 -13.80
N PRO A 181 -1.97 1.50 -14.66
CA PRO A 181 -2.15 2.53 -15.67
C PRO A 181 -3.31 2.20 -16.62
N PHE A 182 -3.90 3.26 -17.13
CA PHE A 182 -4.84 3.11 -18.22
C PHE A 182 -4.18 2.54 -19.45
N PHE A 183 -4.91 1.73 -20.17
CA PHE A 183 -4.48 1.18 -21.44
C PHE A 183 -5.67 1.09 -22.41
N ASN A 184 -5.36 1.07 -23.68
CA ASN A 184 -6.38 0.87 -24.69
C ASN A 184 -6.67 -0.63 -24.84
N ASN A 185 -7.92 -1.04 -24.85
CA ASN A 185 -8.34 -2.43 -24.97
C ASN A 185 -8.17 -3.06 -26.34
N HIS A 186 -7.74 -2.30 -27.34
CA HIS A 186 -7.54 -2.86 -28.68
C HIS A 186 -6.22 -3.63 -28.76
N PRO A 187 -6.16 -4.73 -29.53
CA PRO A 187 -4.92 -5.41 -29.78
C PRO A 187 -3.87 -4.41 -30.29
N GLY A 188 -2.72 -4.44 -29.69
CA GLY A 188 -1.70 -3.52 -30.10
C GLY A 188 -1.57 -2.25 -29.28
N THR A 189 -2.05 -2.19 -28.05
CA THR A 189 -2.13 -0.94 -27.31
C THR A 189 -1.08 -0.81 -26.20
N LYS A 190 -0.56 0.39 -26.06
CA LYS A 190 0.37 0.79 -25.00
C LYS A 190 -0.39 1.44 -23.85
N GLU A 191 0.25 1.54 -22.71
CA GLU A 191 -0.18 2.41 -21.61
C GLU A 191 -0.23 3.86 -22.11
N TYR A 192 -1.15 4.63 -21.55
CA TYR A 192 -1.23 6.05 -21.83
C TYR A 192 -0.26 6.82 -20.94
N GLY A 193 0.41 7.82 -21.52
CA GLY A 193 1.32 8.70 -20.80
C GLY A 193 2.72 8.09 -20.58
N ILE A 194 3.49 8.74 -19.73
CA ILE A 194 4.87 8.35 -19.41
C ILE A 194 4.84 7.45 -18.17
N THR A 195 5.48 6.29 -18.31
CA THR A 195 5.67 5.35 -17.21
C THR A 195 7.14 4.97 -17.10
N TYR A 196 7.59 4.70 -15.88
CA TYR A 196 8.89 4.14 -15.59
C TYR A 196 8.72 2.74 -15.03
N GLY A 197 8.82 1.77 -15.92
CA GLY A 197 8.72 0.36 -15.55
C GLY A 197 10.02 -0.13 -14.96
N ARG A 198 9.91 -0.79 -13.80
CA ARG A 198 11.02 -1.40 -13.11
C ARG A 198 11.85 -2.36 -14.01
N ASN A 199 11.15 -3.11 -14.85
CA ASN A 199 11.73 -4.11 -15.76
C ASN A 199 12.02 -3.59 -17.16
N GLN A 200 11.55 -2.42 -17.55
CA GLN A 200 11.66 -1.89 -18.90
C GLN A 200 12.15 -0.43 -18.99
N GLY A 201 12.30 0.25 -17.85
CA GLY A 201 12.65 1.67 -17.82
C GLY A 201 11.50 2.57 -18.27
N PHE A 202 11.83 3.72 -18.83
CA PHE A 202 10.84 4.65 -19.36
C PHE A 202 10.15 4.11 -20.60
N THR A 203 8.83 4.21 -20.61
CA THR A 203 8.00 4.02 -21.81
C THR A 203 7.12 5.24 -22.00
N ARG A 204 6.81 5.57 -23.23
CA ARG A 204 5.93 6.68 -23.60
C ARG A 204 4.92 6.22 -24.64
N ASP A 205 3.69 6.70 -24.49
CA ASP A 205 2.71 6.64 -25.57
C ASP A 205 2.92 7.83 -26.53
N ASP A 206 3.37 7.56 -27.74
CA ASP A 206 3.66 8.59 -28.75
C ASP A 206 2.42 9.12 -29.47
N ARG A 207 1.21 8.84 -29.01
CA ARG A 207 -0.03 9.30 -29.65
C ARG A 207 -0.27 10.78 -29.39
N PRO A 208 -0.21 11.65 -30.40
CA PRO A 208 -0.29 13.11 -30.21
C PRO A 208 -1.65 13.63 -29.74
N ALA A 209 -2.69 12.81 -29.75
CA ALA A 209 -4.05 13.21 -29.38
C ALA A 209 -4.35 13.15 -27.87
N GLN A 210 -3.41 12.74 -27.04
CA GLN A 210 -3.67 12.46 -25.62
C GLN A 210 -2.75 13.26 -24.71
N LYS A 211 -2.79 14.58 -24.86
CA LYS A 211 -2.06 15.53 -23.98
C LYS A 211 -2.59 15.59 -22.55
N GLU A 212 -3.56 14.75 -22.19
CA GLU A 212 -4.34 14.89 -20.94
C GLU A 212 -3.94 13.88 -19.85
N TYR A 213 -2.93 13.04 -20.10
CA TYR A 213 -2.51 12.05 -19.12
C TYR A 213 -1.36 12.56 -18.27
N HIS A 214 -1.66 12.83 -17.04
CA HIS A 214 -0.69 13.30 -16.06
C HIS A 214 0.12 12.17 -15.48
N SER A 215 1.40 12.43 -15.28
CA SER A 215 2.36 11.51 -14.67
C SER A 215 2.55 11.79 -13.19
N LEU A 216 2.81 10.73 -12.43
CA LEU A 216 3.20 10.76 -11.04
C LEU A 216 4.57 10.14 -10.89
N ILE A 217 5.47 10.85 -10.25
CA ILE A 217 6.78 10.36 -9.83
C ILE A 217 6.80 10.30 -8.31
N ILE A 218 7.14 9.14 -7.76
CA ILE A 218 7.55 9.00 -6.36
C ILE A 218 9.06 8.85 -6.36
N THR A 219 9.76 9.74 -5.68
CA THR A 219 11.21 9.75 -5.61
C THR A 219 11.74 8.83 -4.52
N LYS A 220 13.02 8.49 -4.56
CA LYS A 220 13.66 7.66 -3.54
C LYS A 220 13.70 8.35 -2.17
N ASP A 221 13.68 9.68 -2.12
CA ASP A 221 13.57 10.48 -0.91
C ASP A 221 12.12 10.71 -0.44
N GLY A 222 11.13 10.10 -1.10
CA GLY A 222 9.73 10.05 -0.68
C GLY A 222 8.87 11.23 -1.13
N ARG A 223 9.34 12.09 -2.03
CA ARG A 223 8.52 13.16 -2.62
C ARG A 223 7.55 12.58 -3.65
N TRP A 224 6.35 13.11 -3.69
CA TRP A 224 5.33 12.82 -4.69
C TRP A 224 5.22 14.03 -5.61
N ILE A 225 5.46 13.82 -6.89
CA ILE A 225 5.53 14.89 -7.89
C ILE A 225 4.58 14.56 -9.02
N LYS A 226 3.58 15.42 -9.22
CA LYS A 226 2.62 15.29 -10.32
C LYS A 226 2.93 16.30 -11.43
N GLY A 227 2.70 15.91 -12.67
CA GLY A 227 2.89 16.80 -13.82
C GLY A 227 2.90 16.03 -15.12
N ASP A 228 3.15 16.75 -16.20
CA ASP A 228 3.34 16.19 -17.54
C ASP A 228 4.84 16.08 -17.80
N PHE A 229 5.42 14.95 -17.44
CA PHE A 229 6.87 14.75 -17.56
C PHE A 229 7.23 14.06 -18.86
N GLU A 230 8.30 14.55 -19.49
CA GLU A 230 9.04 13.80 -20.50
C GLU A 230 10.08 12.90 -19.80
N SER A 231 10.41 11.76 -20.40
CA SER A 231 11.27 10.74 -19.75
C SER A 231 12.70 11.23 -19.44
N TRP A 232 13.15 12.30 -20.08
CA TRP A 232 14.46 12.92 -19.87
C TRP A 232 14.46 14.09 -18.88
N GLU A 233 13.28 14.59 -18.48
CA GLU A 233 13.14 15.75 -17.59
C GLU A 233 13.39 15.41 -16.14
N TYR A 234 13.41 14.14 -15.80
CA TYR A 234 13.62 13.71 -14.44
C TYR A 234 14.78 12.70 -14.33
N PRO A 235 15.71 12.90 -13.36
CA PRO A 235 16.85 12.00 -13.17
C PRO A 235 16.38 10.58 -12.82
N LYS A 236 16.76 9.60 -13.61
CA LYS A 236 16.33 8.20 -13.45
C LYS A 236 16.76 7.59 -12.12
N ASP A 237 17.91 7.99 -11.62
CA ASP A 237 18.49 7.53 -10.36
C ASP A 237 17.74 8.06 -9.13
N GLU A 238 16.94 9.11 -9.28
CA GLU A 238 16.07 9.61 -8.22
C GLU A 238 14.68 8.96 -8.21
N ILE A 239 14.25 8.32 -9.29
CA ILE A 239 12.91 7.74 -9.41
C ILE A 239 12.83 6.43 -8.64
N LYS A 240 11.85 6.34 -7.75
CA LYS A 240 11.40 5.11 -7.12
C LYS A 240 10.24 4.47 -7.88
N LEU A 241 9.25 5.27 -8.25
CA LEU A 241 8.12 4.89 -9.08
C LEU A 241 7.81 6.04 -10.05
N GLY A 242 7.67 5.72 -11.33
CA GLY A 242 7.09 6.62 -12.32
C GLY A 242 5.87 5.95 -12.94
N THR A 243 4.74 6.64 -12.93
CA THR A 243 3.49 6.12 -13.50
C THR A 243 2.57 7.26 -13.90
N MET A 244 1.57 6.95 -14.71
CA MET A 244 0.45 7.84 -14.94
C MET A 244 -0.66 7.59 -13.91
N TYR A 245 -1.57 8.54 -13.78
CA TYR A 245 -2.78 8.40 -12.97
C TYR A 245 -4.00 8.90 -13.74
N ALA A 246 -5.17 8.46 -13.30
CA ALA A 246 -6.42 8.89 -13.90
C ALA A 246 -6.90 10.23 -13.35
N VAL A 247 -6.90 10.33 -12.02
CA VAL A 247 -7.33 11.50 -11.29
C VAL A 247 -6.49 11.66 -10.05
N CYS A 248 -6.04 12.89 -9.79
CA CYS A 248 -5.52 13.29 -8.50
C CYS A 248 -6.68 13.76 -7.62
N LEU A 249 -6.80 13.22 -6.42
CA LEU A 249 -7.84 13.58 -5.46
C LEU A 249 -7.29 14.41 -4.31
N LEU A 250 -6.02 14.17 -3.95
CA LEU A 250 -5.33 14.82 -2.84
C LEU A 250 -3.84 14.89 -3.18
N HIS A 251 -3.25 16.07 -3.04
CA HIS A 251 -1.83 16.28 -3.27
C HIS A 251 -1.26 17.25 -2.23
N ASN A 252 -0.18 16.85 -1.57
CA ASN A 252 0.44 17.61 -0.47
C ASN A 252 -0.55 18.00 0.65
N GLY A 253 -1.58 17.15 0.89
CA GLY A 253 -2.62 17.39 1.89
C GLY A 253 -3.78 18.28 1.43
N GLU A 254 -3.66 18.90 0.26
CA GLU A 254 -4.68 19.78 -0.31
C GLU A 254 -5.65 19.02 -1.22
N ASP A 255 -6.92 19.37 -1.14
CA ASP A 255 -7.96 18.78 -1.97
C ASP A 255 -7.83 19.26 -3.42
N GLU A 256 -7.73 18.33 -4.35
CA GLU A 256 -7.88 18.67 -5.76
C GLU A 256 -9.34 18.94 -6.07
N THR A 257 -9.61 20.08 -6.68
CA THR A 257 -10.97 20.54 -7.00
C THR A 257 -11.50 19.98 -8.31
N ASP A 258 -10.60 19.75 -9.26
CA ASP A 258 -10.94 19.11 -10.53
C ASP A 258 -10.72 17.59 -10.41
N ILE A 259 -11.80 16.90 -10.07
CA ILE A 259 -11.85 15.43 -10.07
C ILE A 259 -12.48 14.89 -11.36
N SER A 260 -12.62 15.72 -12.38
CA SER A 260 -12.92 15.25 -13.73
C SER A 260 -11.68 14.51 -14.27
N SER A 261 -11.92 13.40 -14.95
CA SER A 261 -10.84 12.60 -15.47
C SER A 261 -10.11 13.31 -16.59
N ALA A 262 -8.79 13.37 -16.49
CA ALA A 262 -7.90 13.67 -17.61
C ALA A 262 -8.14 12.74 -18.83
N CYS A 263 -8.78 11.60 -18.63
CA CYS A 263 -9.05 10.59 -19.65
C CYS A 263 -10.38 10.77 -20.38
N GLY A 264 -10.87 11.98 -20.53
CA GLY A 264 -11.95 12.40 -21.45
C GLY A 264 -13.36 11.80 -21.26
N ASN A 265 -13.52 10.61 -20.69
CA ASN A 265 -14.82 9.94 -20.60
C ASN A 265 -15.16 9.25 -19.29
N VAL A 266 -14.24 9.16 -18.33
CA VAL A 266 -14.49 8.50 -17.05
C VAL A 266 -14.79 9.54 -15.98
N LYS A 267 -16.05 9.61 -15.57
CA LYS A 267 -16.47 10.53 -14.51
C LYS A 267 -16.21 9.89 -13.14
N TYR A 268 -15.13 10.27 -12.50
CA TYR A 268 -14.82 9.85 -11.13
C TYR A 268 -15.74 10.49 -10.08
N THR A 269 -16.63 11.37 -10.49
CA THR A 269 -17.78 11.83 -9.72
C THR A 269 -18.86 10.75 -9.56
N ALA A 270 -18.87 9.73 -10.43
CA ALA A 270 -19.77 8.59 -10.32
C ALA A 270 -19.14 7.47 -9.48
N ALA A 271 -19.95 6.83 -8.65
CA ALA A 271 -19.51 5.71 -7.85
C ALA A 271 -19.16 4.49 -8.73
N ASN A 272 -17.95 3.96 -8.54
CA ASN A 272 -17.43 2.80 -9.27
C ASN A 272 -16.50 1.97 -8.37
N THR A 273 -16.11 0.77 -8.81
CA THR A 273 -14.93 0.10 -8.24
C THR A 273 -13.71 0.96 -8.54
N GLN A 274 -12.91 1.21 -7.53
CA GLN A 274 -11.75 2.11 -7.66
C GLN A 274 -10.47 1.39 -7.31
N THR A 275 -9.41 1.70 -8.03
CA THR A 275 -8.04 1.37 -7.65
C THR A 275 -7.34 2.64 -7.23
N ILE A 276 -6.77 2.65 -6.02
CA ILE A 276 -6.26 3.81 -5.33
C ILE A 276 -4.79 3.60 -4.99
N LEU A 277 -3.97 4.57 -5.34
CA LEU A 277 -2.62 4.74 -4.80
C LEU A 277 -2.65 5.95 -3.88
N MET A 278 -2.35 5.76 -2.61
CA MET A 278 -2.31 6.84 -1.65
C MET A 278 -1.11 6.71 -0.73
N GLY A 279 -0.73 7.79 -0.09
CA GLY A 279 0.42 7.78 0.81
C GLY A 279 0.68 9.11 1.50
N ASN A 280 1.78 9.14 2.18
CA ASN A 280 2.41 10.31 2.77
C ASN A 280 3.93 10.09 2.76
N LYS A 281 4.71 10.95 3.44
CA LYS A 281 6.17 10.82 3.50
C LYS A 281 6.67 9.49 4.11
N ASP A 282 5.86 8.84 4.94
CA ASP A 282 6.25 7.67 5.73
C ASP A 282 5.66 6.36 5.20
N GLU A 283 4.55 6.43 4.45
CA GLU A 283 3.74 5.27 4.09
C GLU A 283 3.20 5.35 2.65
N ILE A 284 3.15 4.19 2.00
CA ILE A 284 2.49 4.00 0.70
C ILE A 284 1.45 2.91 0.85
N VAL A 285 0.29 3.12 0.26
CA VAL A 285 -0.87 2.23 0.35
C VAL A 285 -1.46 1.99 -1.03
N PHE A 286 -1.62 0.72 -1.39
CA PHE A 286 -2.51 0.31 -2.46
C PHE A 286 -3.87 -0.01 -1.89
N ALA A 287 -4.93 0.47 -2.52
CA ALA A 287 -6.28 0.12 -2.13
C ALA A 287 -7.16 -0.18 -3.35
N VAL A 288 -8.03 -1.18 -3.21
CA VAL A 288 -9.03 -1.52 -4.22
C VAL A 288 -10.39 -1.66 -3.54
N VAL A 289 -11.36 -0.93 -4.06
CA VAL A 289 -12.75 -0.95 -3.58
C VAL A 289 -13.45 -2.18 -4.14
N SER A 290 -13.97 -3.05 -3.28
CA SER A 290 -14.79 -4.21 -3.68
C SER A 290 -16.27 -3.88 -3.82
N GLY A 291 -16.60 -2.62 -3.98
CA GLY A 291 -17.95 -2.10 -4.17
C GLY A 291 -17.88 -0.89 -5.07
N LYS A 292 -18.65 0.16 -4.75
CA LYS A 292 -18.69 1.38 -5.55
C LYS A 292 -18.50 2.60 -4.64
N LEU A 293 -17.44 3.37 -4.87
CA LEU A 293 -17.18 4.67 -4.27
C LEU A 293 -16.88 5.70 -5.36
N ASP A 294 -17.28 6.94 -5.15
CA ASP A 294 -16.85 8.06 -5.98
C ASP A 294 -15.48 8.61 -5.51
N GLY A 295 -14.92 9.53 -6.28
CA GLY A 295 -13.64 10.15 -5.95
C GLY A 295 -13.67 10.91 -4.63
N THR A 296 -14.78 11.55 -4.28
CA THR A 296 -14.94 12.27 -3.01
C THR A 296 -14.84 11.32 -1.81
N ALA A 297 -15.55 10.18 -1.89
CA ALA A 297 -15.48 9.16 -0.84
C ALA A 297 -14.07 8.53 -0.72
N CYS A 298 -13.38 8.32 -1.86
CA CYS A 298 -11.99 7.84 -1.86
C CYS A 298 -11.03 8.87 -1.23
N ARG A 299 -11.19 10.16 -1.51
CA ARG A 299 -10.41 11.25 -0.88
C ARG A 299 -10.65 11.31 0.62
N GLN A 300 -11.91 11.25 1.04
CA GLN A 300 -12.27 11.22 2.47
C GLN A 300 -11.65 10.01 3.17
N PHE A 301 -11.62 8.86 2.50
CA PHE A 301 -10.94 7.67 3.00
C PHE A 301 -9.44 7.93 3.20
N ALA A 302 -8.75 8.46 2.20
CA ALA A 302 -7.32 8.77 2.30
C ALA A 302 -7.03 9.74 3.47
N LYS A 303 -7.80 10.85 3.57
CA LYS A 303 -7.65 11.84 4.66
C LYS A 303 -7.90 11.23 6.03
N ALA A 304 -8.92 10.39 6.18
CA ALA A 304 -9.22 9.72 7.45
C ALA A 304 -8.07 8.84 7.94
N TYR A 305 -7.29 8.27 7.02
CA TYR A 305 -6.11 7.48 7.34
C TYR A 305 -4.80 8.28 7.33
N GLY A 306 -4.89 9.62 7.27
CA GLY A 306 -3.73 10.51 7.38
C GLY A 306 -2.82 10.52 6.17
N MET A 307 -3.35 10.15 5.01
CA MET A 307 -2.63 10.28 3.76
C MET A 307 -2.70 11.72 3.27
N THR A 308 -1.61 12.19 2.68
CA THR A 308 -1.49 13.52 2.06
C THR A 308 -1.54 13.42 0.54
N GLU A 309 -1.48 12.22 0.01
CA GLU A 309 -1.50 11.89 -1.40
C GLU A 309 -2.61 10.88 -1.68
N CYS A 310 -3.38 11.09 -2.74
CA CYS A 310 -4.41 10.16 -3.18
C CYS A 310 -4.67 10.29 -4.68
N TYR A 311 -4.42 9.21 -5.39
CA TYR A 311 -4.58 9.12 -6.84
C TYR A 311 -5.42 7.90 -7.20
N LEU A 312 -6.21 8.02 -8.26
CA LEU A 312 -6.94 6.91 -8.85
C LEU A 312 -6.23 6.42 -10.12
N GLY A 313 -6.17 5.12 -10.28
CA GLY A 313 -5.74 4.45 -11.49
C GLY A 313 -6.90 3.99 -12.36
N ASP A 314 -6.66 3.05 -13.27
CA ASP A 314 -7.70 2.40 -14.07
C ASP A 314 -8.68 1.67 -13.15
N SER A 315 -9.94 1.96 -13.29
CA SER A 315 -11.02 1.60 -12.38
C SER A 315 -12.08 0.73 -13.08
N GLY A 316 -13.18 0.43 -12.40
CA GLY A 316 -14.25 -0.37 -12.97
C GLY A 316 -13.86 -1.83 -13.17
N GLY A 317 -14.08 -2.35 -14.36
CA GLY A 317 -13.77 -3.75 -14.70
C GLY A 317 -12.29 -4.12 -14.64
N SER A 318 -11.39 -3.15 -14.55
CA SER A 318 -9.94 -3.38 -14.41
C SER A 318 -9.49 -3.53 -12.96
N SER A 319 -10.31 -3.11 -11.98
CA SER A 319 -9.92 -3.08 -10.56
C SER A 319 -9.64 -4.48 -10.03
N GLN A 320 -8.38 -4.75 -9.69
CA GLN A 320 -7.90 -6.05 -9.23
C GLN A 320 -6.80 -5.89 -8.17
N MET A 321 -6.75 -6.82 -7.22
CA MET A 321 -5.69 -6.93 -6.21
C MET A 321 -5.36 -8.38 -5.93
N ILE A 322 -4.07 -8.69 -5.96
CA ILE A 322 -3.52 -9.97 -5.49
C ILE A 322 -2.56 -9.68 -4.34
N VAL A 323 -2.65 -10.45 -3.28
CA VAL A 323 -1.79 -10.34 -2.10
C VAL A 323 -1.23 -11.72 -1.79
N ASP A 324 0.09 -11.84 -1.74
CA ASP A 324 0.81 -13.11 -1.50
C ASP A 324 0.26 -14.27 -2.37
N GLY A 325 0.03 -13.98 -3.66
CA GLY A 325 -0.55 -14.91 -4.62
C GLY A 325 -2.07 -15.13 -4.49
N VAL A 326 -2.71 -14.60 -3.44
CA VAL A 326 -4.16 -14.78 -3.20
C VAL A 326 -4.96 -13.63 -3.84
N LYS A 327 -5.93 -13.97 -4.67
CA LYS A 327 -6.85 -13.02 -5.33
C LYS A 327 -7.81 -12.41 -4.30
N LYS A 328 -7.67 -11.13 -3.99
CA LYS A 328 -8.54 -10.37 -3.08
C LYS A 328 -9.68 -9.69 -3.81
N VAL A 329 -9.37 -9.03 -4.93
CA VAL A 329 -10.32 -8.53 -5.93
C VAL A 329 -9.82 -9.01 -7.28
N TYR A 330 -10.68 -9.66 -8.05
CA TYR A 330 -10.24 -10.28 -9.30
C TYR A 330 -11.36 -10.30 -10.33
N THR A 331 -11.13 -9.69 -11.46
CA THR A 331 -12.06 -9.66 -12.59
C THR A 331 -11.62 -10.60 -13.73
N GLY A 332 -10.37 -11.02 -13.73
CA GLY A 332 -9.77 -11.78 -14.82
C GLY A 332 -9.49 -10.98 -16.10
N ARG A 333 -9.76 -9.66 -16.07
CA ARG A 333 -9.45 -8.79 -17.21
C ARG A 333 -7.95 -8.75 -17.46
N PRO A 334 -7.49 -8.98 -18.69
CA PRO A 334 -6.07 -8.80 -19.03
C PRO A 334 -5.65 -7.35 -18.94
N LEU A 335 -4.43 -7.12 -18.47
CA LEU A 335 -3.82 -5.81 -18.21
C LEU A 335 -2.46 -5.74 -18.90
N THR A 336 -1.96 -4.53 -19.13
CA THR A 336 -0.63 -4.28 -19.71
C THR A 336 0.44 -4.11 -18.63
N ALA A 337 0.03 -3.70 -17.42
CA ALA A 337 0.94 -3.44 -16.32
C ALA A 337 0.24 -3.62 -14.96
N ALA A 338 1.04 -3.71 -13.90
CA ALA A 338 0.59 -3.73 -12.52
C ALA A 338 1.54 -2.95 -11.61
N LEU A 339 0.99 -2.19 -10.66
CA LEU A 339 1.77 -1.71 -9.53
C LEU A 339 2.02 -2.87 -8.57
N THR A 340 3.20 -2.90 -8.00
CA THR A 340 3.59 -3.95 -7.08
C THR A 340 4.39 -3.42 -5.90
N PHE A 341 4.12 -4.00 -4.72
CA PHE A 341 5.12 -4.07 -3.66
C PHE A 341 5.87 -5.40 -3.79
N TYR A 342 7.15 -5.34 -3.89
CA TYR A 342 7.99 -6.52 -4.05
C TYR A 342 9.01 -6.62 -2.92
N LYS A 343 9.55 -7.80 -2.75
CA LYS A 343 10.73 -8.01 -1.95
C LYS A 343 11.92 -7.75 -2.87
N ILE A 344 12.74 -6.76 -2.53
CA ILE A 344 14.13 -6.94 -2.91
C ILE A 344 14.51 -8.20 -2.14
N ASP A 345 14.85 -9.25 -2.85
CA ASP A 345 15.51 -10.35 -2.20
C ASP A 345 16.63 -9.70 -1.40
N ALA A 346 16.52 -9.78 -0.07
CA ALA A 346 17.69 -9.54 0.75
C ALA A 346 18.75 -10.34 0.01
N GLN A 347 19.80 -9.68 -0.48
CA GLN A 347 20.92 -10.40 -1.04
C GLN A 347 21.12 -11.58 -0.09
N PRO A 348 21.02 -12.82 -0.54
CA PRO A 348 21.23 -13.94 0.35
C PRO A 348 22.45 -13.53 1.16
N ASP A 349 22.37 -13.63 2.49
CA ASP A 349 23.44 -13.19 3.38
C ASP A 349 24.73 -13.53 2.64
N PRO A 350 25.61 -12.55 2.39
CA PRO A 350 26.71 -12.74 1.48
C PRO A 350 27.32 -14.08 1.85
N ASP A 351 27.31 -15.01 0.90
CA ASP A 351 27.90 -16.33 1.10
C ASP A 351 29.23 -16.04 1.81
N PRO A 352 29.48 -16.54 3.02
CA PRO A 352 30.69 -16.19 3.77
C PRO A 352 31.96 -16.45 2.94
N ASP A 353 31.86 -17.25 1.89
CA ASP A 353 32.92 -17.54 0.93
C ASP A 353 33.00 -16.48 -0.21
N VAL A 354 32.07 -15.52 -0.33
CA VAL A 354 32.10 -14.46 -1.33
C VAL A 354 32.69 -13.18 -0.72
N PRO A 355 33.80 -12.68 -1.24
CA PRO A 355 34.43 -11.47 -0.75
C PRO A 355 33.51 -10.26 -0.90
N VAL A 356 33.34 -9.47 0.16
CA VAL A 356 32.61 -8.19 0.13
C VAL A 356 33.60 -7.08 -0.19
N ILE A 357 33.35 -6.34 -1.28
CA ILE A 357 34.13 -5.15 -1.60
C ILE A 357 33.51 -3.95 -0.89
N PRO A 358 34.19 -3.29 0.05
CA PRO A 358 33.70 -2.06 0.66
C PRO A 358 33.52 -0.97 -0.40
N THR A 359 32.51 -0.14 -0.21
CA THR A 359 32.18 0.96 -1.15
C THR A 359 33.41 1.84 -1.41
N GLY A 360 33.76 2.02 -2.69
CA GLY A 360 34.91 2.80 -3.11
C GLY A 360 36.26 2.06 -3.07
N GLN A 361 36.28 0.79 -2.72
CA GLN A 361 37.47 -0.06 -2.79
C GLN A 361 37.42 -0.97 -4.02
N THR A 362 38.52 -1.62 -4.30
CA THR A 362 38.66 -2.60 -5.38
C THR A 362 39.39 -3.82 -4.84
N MET A 363 38.98 -4.99 -5.30
CA MET A 363 39.68 -6.23 -5.05
C MET A 363 40.37 -6.73 -6.31
N VAL A 364 41.41 -7.52 -6.16
CA VAL A 364 42.09 -8.16 -7.27
C VAL A 364 41.96 -9.66 -7.07
N PHE A 365 41.37 -10.31 -8.07
CA PHE A 365 41.29 -11.77 -8.13
C PHE A 365 42.26 -12.28 -9.18
N LYS A 366 42.86 -13.41 -8.91
CA LYS A 366 43.72 -14.10 -9.86
C LYS A 366 42.98 -15.30 -10.43
N CYS A 367 42.84 -15.35 -11.74
CA CYS A 367 42.28 -16.49 -12.44
C CYS A 367 43.23 -17.70 -12.30
N THR A 368 42.78 -18.76 -11.66
CA THR A 368 43.65 -19.94 -11.42
C THR A 368 43.46 -21.02 -12.47
N LYS A 369 42.29 -21.10 -13.06
CA LYS A 369 41.92 -22.12 -14.06
C LYS A 369 41.12 -21.52 -15.21
N ALA A 370 41.22 -22.12 -16.37
CA ALA A 370 40.35 -21.84 -17.49
C ALA A 370 39.04 -22.64 -17.37
N SER A 371 37.89 -21.98 -17.50
CA SER A 371 36.58 -22.68 -17.53
C SER A 371 36.21 -23.21 -18.93
N THR A 372 36.92 -22.73 -19.94
CA THR A 372 36.78 -23.16 -21.33
C THR A 372 38.16 -23.33 -21.99
N SER A 373 38.22 -23.93 -23.18
CA SER A 373 39.47 -24.03 -23.97
C SER A 373 40.08 -22.65 -24.32
N LYS A 374 39.31 -21.56 -24.18
CA LYS A 374 39.73 -20.19 -24.48
C LYS A 374 40.07 -19.37 -23.24
N GLY A 375 39.80 -19.89 -22.03
CA GLY A 375 39.98 -19.15 -20.77
C GLY A 375 38.65 -19.01 -20.00
N TYR A 376 38.61 -18.09 -19.04
CA TYR A 376 37.39 -17.76 -18.28
C TYR A 376 36.67 -16.57 -18.94
N PRO A 377 35.38 -16.68 -19.32
CA PRO A 377 34.72 -15.70 -20.16
C PRO A 377 34.36 -14.40 -19.42
N LEU A 378 34.72 -13.27 -20.04
CA LEU A 378 34.24 -11.93 -19.64
C LEU A 378 33.12 -11.49 -20.59
N ARG A 379 32.03 -10.95 -20.01
CA ARG A 379 30.79 -10.63 -20.71
C ARG A 379 30.46 -9.14 -20.68
N SER A 380 29.73 -8.67 -21.68
CA SER A 380 29.25 -7.29 -21.76
C SER A 380 28.17 -6.97 -20.71
N SER A 381 27.47 -7.97 -20.19
CA SER A 381 26.50 -7.84 -19.10
C SER A 381 26.30 -9.18 -18.39
N ALA A 382 25.91 -9.15 -17.12
CA ALA A 382 25.53 -10.33 -16.35
C ALA A 382 23.98 -10.49 -16.37
N PRO A 383 23.44 -11.73 -16.33
CA PRO A 383 24.18 -13.01 -16.42
C PRO A 383 24.34 -13.56 -17.85
N SER A 384 23.81 -12.89 -18.86
CA SER A 384 23.64 -13.44 -20.20
C SER A 384 24.22 -12.60 -21.35
N GLY A 385 25.04 -11.60 -21.04
CA GLY A 385 25.68 -10.76 -22.05
C GLY A 385 26.61 -11.55 -22.98
N ALA A 386 26.90 -10.98 -24.18
CA ALA A 386 27.83 -11.55 -25.10
C ALA A 386 29.24 -11.68 -24.50
N ILE A 387 29.94 -12.75 -24.81
CA ILE A 387 31.35 -12.91 -24.41
C ILE A 387 32.20 -11.91 -25.21
N VAL A 388 32.91 -11.05 -24.51
CA VAL A 388 33.76 -9.99 -25.09
C VAL A 388 35.19 -10.42 -25.12
N SER A 389 35.69 -11.06 -24.03
CA SER A 389 37.05 -11.53 -23.92
C SER A 389 37.14 -12.71 -22.95
N TYR A 390 38.35 -13.19 -22.68
CA TYR A 390 38.62 -14.29 -21.78
C TYR A 390 39.83 -13.97 -20.88
N LEU A 391 39.71 -14.26 -19.57
CA LEU A 391 40.84 -14.29 -18.66
C LEU A 391 41.63 -15.60 -18.81
N GLN A 392 42.93 -15.52 -18.84
CA GLN A 392 43.79 -16.70 -18.85
C GLN A 392 44.23 -17.09 -17.45
N PRO A 393 44.53 -18.37 -17.20
CA PRO A 393 45.11 -18.77 -15.94
C PRO A 393 46.40 -17.96 -15.65
N GLY A 394 46.48 -17.41 -14.44
CA GLY A 394 47.56 -16.54 -14.02
C GLY A 394 47.30 -15.05 -14.18
N GLU A 395 46.27 -14.64 -14.93
CA GLU A 395 45.91 -13.23 -15.08
C GLU A 395 45.17 -12.72 -13.85
N ASN A 396 45.45 -11.49 -13.48
CA ASN A 396 44.75 -10.76 -12.43
C ASN A 396 43.65 -9.91 -13.05
N VAL A 397 42.48 -9.91 -12.39
CA VAL A 397 41.35 -9.05 -12.73
C VAL A 397 40.99 -8.14 -11.57
N LYS A 398 40.88 -6.85 -11.84
CA LYS A 398 40.47 -5.86 -10.86
C LYS A 398 38.94 -5.79 -10.83
N VAL A 399 38.35 -6.09 -9.68
CA VAL A 399 36.89 -6.09 -9.48
C VAL A 399 36.50 -4.87 -8.67
N VAL A 400 35.51 -4.15 -9.15
CA VAL A 400 34.98 -2.91 -8.54
C VAL A 400 33.61 -3.10 -7.91
N ASP A 401 32.90 -4.17 -8.25
CA ASP A 401 31.59 -4.49 -7.68
C ASP A 401 31.31 -6.01 -7.78
N ILE A 402 30.56 -6.54 -6.83
CA ILE A 402 30.10 -7.93 -6.84
C ILE A 402 28.58 -7.92 -6.62
N GLN A 403 27.83 -8.49 -7.54
CA GLN A 403 26.37 -8.50 -7.52
C GLN A 403 25.81 -9.89 -7.76
N ASN A 404 24.72 -10.20 -7.09
CA ASN A 404 23.96 -11.41 -7.36
C ASN A 404 23.03 -11.16 -8.56
N LYS A 405 23.42 -11.57 -9.75
CA LYS A 405 22.74 -11.33 -11.04
C LYS A 405 21.89 -12.53 -11.50
N GLY A 406 21.60 -13.47 -10.62
CA GLY A 406 20.81 -14.65 -10.95
C GLY A 406 21.65 -15.84 -11.44
N LYS A 407 20.98 -16.85 -11.95
CA LYS A 407 21.63 -18.11 -12.34
C LYS A 407 22.52 -17.95 -13.57
N ASN A 408 23.71 -18.50 -13.48
CA ASN A 408 24.53 -18.70 -14.66
C ASN A 408 23.82 -19.67 -15.62
N GLN A 409 23.63 -19.26 -16.87
CA GLN A 409 22.92 -20.07 -17.86
C GLN A 409 23.60 -21.42 -18.18
N TYR A 410 24.88 -21.57 -17.83
CA TYR A 410 25.65 -22.77 -18.09
C TYR A 410 25.75 -23.72 -16.90
N THR A 411 25.68 -23.21 -15.68
CA THR A 411 25.83 -24.03 -14.46
C THR A 411 24.52 -24.27 -13.73
N SER A 412 23.46 -23.51 -14.07
CA SER A 412 22.17 -23.49 -13.35
C SER A 412 22.28 -23.10 -11.88
N ALA A 413 23.48 -22.78 -11.40
CA ALA A 413 23.73 -22.30 -10.04
C ALA A 413 23.55 -20.79 -9.94
N ALA A 414 23.09 -20.31 -8.78
CA ALA A 414 23.11 -18.91 -8.45
C ALA A 414 24.56 -18.55 -8.05
N GLU A 415 25.26 -17.89 -8.94
CA GLU A 415 26.66 -17.45 -8.71
C GLU A 415 26.69 -15.93 -8.62
N PRO A 416 27.52 -15.36 -7.73
CA PRO A 416 27.76 -13.93 -7.74
C PRO A 416 28.50 -13.52 -9.03
N TRP A 417 28.19 -12.32 -9.53
CA TRP A 417 28.80 -11.76 -10.71
C TRP A 417 29.67 -10.58 -10.34
N CYS A 418 30.90 -10.62 -10.80
CA CYS A 418 31.88 -9.58 -10.57
C CYS A 418 31.94 -8.61 -11.75
N LEU A 419 31.90 -7.31 -11.46
CA LEU A 419 32.13 -6.23 -12.42
C LEU A 419 33.61 -5.84 -12.39
N THR A 420 34.26 -5.91 -13.53
CA THR A 420 35.66 -5.47 -13.66
C THR A 420 35.74 -3.96 -13.76
N GLY A 421 36.94 -3.41 -13.52
CA GLY A 421 37.20 -1.98 -13.70
C GLY A 421 36.97 -1.47 -15.13
N ASP A 422 37.02 -2.35 -16.13
CA ASP A 422 36.75 -2.06 -17.54
C ASP A 422 35.27 -2.26 -17.93
N GLY A 423 34.37 -2.50 -16.95
CA GLY A 423 32.95 -2.64 -17.20
C GLY A 423 32.49 -3.99 -17.71
N LEU A 424 33.32 -5.02 -17.66
CA LEU A 424 32.98 -6.38 -18.07
C LEU A 424 32.53 -7.22 -16.85
N TRP A 425 31.79 -8.27 -17.09
CA TRP A 425 31.22 -9.12 -16.07
C TRP A 425 31.74 -10.56 -16.18
N PHE A 426 31.99 -11.20 -15.04
CA PHE A 426 32.24 -12.63 -14.98
C PHE A 426 31.52 -13.25 -13.78
N ALA A 427 31.12 -14.52 -13.89
CA ALA A 427 30.58 -15.26 -12.75
C ALA A 427 31.74 -15.60 -11.80
N PHE A 428 31.57 -15.28 -10.52
CA PHE A 428 32.58 -15.64 -9.52
C PHE A 428 32.38 -17.09 -9.08
N ASP A 429 33.40 -17.89 -9.26
CA ASP A 429 33.45 -19.25 -8.78
C ASP A 429 34.82 -19.46 -8.10
N LYS A 430 34.78 -19.73 -6.79
CA LYS A 430 35.98 -19.92 -5.95
C LYS A 430 36.93 -21.00 -6.43
N ASP A 431 36.45 -21.92 -7.24
CA ASP A 431 37.30 -22.96 -7.83
C ASP A 431 38.20 -22.44 -8.96
N TYR A 432 37.91 -21.25 -9.49
CA TYR A 432 38.63 -20.60 -10.61
C TYR A 432 39.36 -19.33 -10.23
N PHE A 433 39.12 -18.78 -9.05
CA PHE A 433 39.71 -17.50 -8.61
C PHE A 433 40.30 -17.62 -7.18
N GLU A 434 41.36 -16.89 -6.93
CA GLU A 434 41.99 -16.68 -5.62
C GLU A 434 42.24 -15.20 -5.33
#